data_47429e6c1e47b9d817fee63899e50aa8
#
_entry.id   47429e6c1e47b9d817fee63899e50aa8
#
_cell.length_a   1.000
_cell.length_b   1.000
_cell.length_c   1.000
_cell.angle_alpha   90.00
_cell.angle_beta   90.00
_cell.angle_gamma   90.00
#
_symmetry.space_group_name_H-M   'P 1'
#
loop_
_entity.id
_entity.type
_entity.pdbx_description
1 polymer ?
#
loop_
_entity_poly.entity_id
_entity_poly.type
_entity_poly.pdbx_seq_one_letter_code
_entity_poly.pdbx_strand_id
1 'polypeptide(L)'
;DAGYDPIYKSASEVNNASFLGRGIVLNKYTGSRGKSGASDANAEYMAYVRNILEKNNIKYQVSTLGKIDLGGGGTIAYILANKGIEVVDAGIGVLSMHAPYEVTSKFDIYSAYNFYYKFFMD
;
A
#
# COMPACT_ATOMS: atom_id res chain seq x y z
N ASP A 1 -2.05 4.83 -1.42
CA ASP A 1 -2.72 4.47 -0.18
C ASP A 1 -3.23 5.70 0.56
N ALA A 2 -4.34 5.57 1.28
CA ALA A 2 -4.82 6.64 2.14
C ALA A 2 -3.85 6.82 3.32
N GLY A 3 -3.15 7.95 3.35
CA GLY A 3 -2.23 8.29 4.43
C GLY A 3 -2.98 8.54 5.75
N TYR A 4 -2.32 8.25 6.87
CA TYR A 4 -2.88 8.51 8.19
C TYR A 4 -3.14 10.00 8.39
N ASP A 5 -4.38 10.33 8.73
CA ASP A 5 -4.80 11.67 9.11
C ASP A 5 -5.39 11.63 10.53
N PRO A 6 -4.78 12.33 11.51
CA PRO A 6 -5.25 12.32 12.89
C PRO A 6 -6.65 12.94 13.07
N ILE A 7 -7.13 13.74 12.11
CA ILE A 7 -8.48 14.31 12.13
C ILE A 7 -9.51 13.24 11.78
N TYR A 8 -9.18 12.31 10.90
CA TYR A 8 -10.07 11.24 10.41
C TYR A 8 -9.70 9.87 10.99
N LYS A 9 -9.53 9.78 12.29
CA LYS A 9 -9.14 8.55 13.02
C LYS A 9 -10.07 7.35 12.78
N SER A 10 -11.29 7.60 12.32
CA SER A 10 -12.24 6.53 11.99
C SER A 10 -11.85 5.73 10.75
N ALA A 11 -11.04 6.31 9.86
CA ALA A 11 -10.68 5.69 8.59
C ALA A 11 -9.45 4.77 8.69
N SER A 12 -8.59 4.94 9.69
CA SER A 12 -7.33 4.21 9.79
C SER A 12 -7.02 3.81 11.24
N GLU A 13 -6.30 2.71 11.38
CA GLU A 13 -5.65 2.31 12.63
C GLU A 13 -4.19 2.71 12.58
N VAL A 14 -3.70 3.38 13.63
CA VAL A 14 -2.32 3.91 13.66
C VAL A 14 -1.27 2.84 13.36
N ASN A 15 -1.47 1.64 13.90
CA ASN A 15 -0.49 0.55 13.76
C ASN A 15 -0.46 -0.07 12.35
N ASN A 16 -1.51 0.13 11.56
CA ASN A 16 -1.66 -0.45 10.23
C ASN A 16 -1.79 0.61 9.14
N ALA A 17 -1.63 1.88 9.48
CA ALA A 17 -1.75 2.98 8.54
C ALA A 17 -0.43 3.25 7.80
N SER A 18 -0.55 3.85 6.62
CA SER A 18 0.58 4.45 5.93
C SER A 18 0.81 5.89 6.39
N PHE A 19 2.05 6.32 6.35
CA PHE A 19 2.44 7.68 6.73
C PHE A 19 3.25 8.33 5.62
N LEU A 20 3.00 9.61 5.37
CA LEU A 20 3.79 10.38 4.42
C LEU A 20 5.24 10.49 4.90
N GLY A 21 6.17 10.39 3.94
CA GLY A 21 7.61 10.51 4.23
C GLY A 21 8.29 9.24 4.72
N ARG A 22 7.59 8.10 4.72
CA ARG A 22 8.17 6.81 5.14
C ARG A 22 8.48 5.84 4.00
N GLY A 23 8.42 6.32 2.76
CA GLY A 23 8.72 5.54 1.58
C GLY A 23 7.49 4.89 0.94
N ILE A 24 7.73 4.04 -0.04
CA ILE A 24 6.66 3.32 -0.72
C ILE A 24 5.86 2.44 0.25
N VAL A 25 4.57 2.35 0.02
CA VAL A 25 3.64 1.54 0.83
C VAL A 25 3.34 0.23 0.13
N LEU A 26 3.52 -0.87 0.82
CA LEU A 26 3.01 -2.18 0.42
C LEU A 26 1.71 -2.44 1.18
N ASN A 27 0.59 -2.53 0.48
CA ASN A 27 -0.68 -2.88 1.10
C ASN A 27 -0.82 -4.39 1.14
N LYS A 28 -0.44 -4.97 2.29
CA LYS A 28 -0.53 -6.41 2.54
C LYS A 28 -1.96 -6.92 2.37
N TYR A 29 -2.93 -6.13 2.80
CA TYR A 29 -4.34 -6.45 2.73
C TYR A 29 -5.14 -5.27 2.20
N THR A 30 -6.05 -5.54 1.28
CA THR A 30 -7.03 -4.57 0.77
C THR A 30 -8.41 -5.21 0.75
N GLY A 31 -9.44 -4.41 0.93
CA GLY A 31 -10.82 -4.90 0.93
C GLY A 31 -11.77 -3.90 1.57
N SER A 32 -12.94 -3.72 0.98
CA SER A 32 -13.96 -2.85 1.56
C SER A 32 -14.67 -3.58 2.70
N ARG A 33 -14.67 -2.97 3.87
CA ARG A 33 -15.23 -3.55 5.12
C ARG A 33 -14.71 -4.97 5.39
N GLY A 34 -13.43 -5.18 5.05
CA GLY A 34 -12.75 -6.44 5.26
C GLY A 34 -13.11 -7.59 4.32
N LYS A 35 -14.05 -7.40 3.39
CA LYS A 35 -14.62 -8.54 2.65
C LYS A 35 -14.81 -8.32 1.16
N SER A 36 -15.33 -7.18 0.74
CA SER A 36 -15.65 -6.96 -0.67
C SER A 36 -14.41 -6.59 -1.46
N GLY A 37 -14.13 -7.32 -2.55
CA GLY A 37 -12.94 -7.13 -3.38
C GLY A 37 -11.66 -7.28 -2.58
N ALA A 38 -11.64 -8.18 -1.61
CA ALA A 38 -10.49 -8.40 -0.74
C ALA A 38 -9.34 -9.10 -1.48
N SER A 39 -8.13 -8.66 -1.19
CA SER A 39 -6.90 -9.32 -1.61
C SER A 39 -5.91 -9.30 -0.45
N ASP A 40 -5.31 -10.45 -0.18
CA ASP A 40 -4.31 -10.63 0.86
C ASP A 40 -3.04 -11.21 0.22
N ALA A 41 -2.00 -10.39 0.08
CA ALA A 41 -0.76 -10.84 -0.51
C ALA A 41 -0.12 -11.94 0.34
N ASN A 42 0.27 -13.05 -0.27
CA ASN A 42 0.87 -14.16 0.46
C ASN A 42 2.27 -13.82 0.99
N ALA A 43 2.73 -14.58 1.97
CA ALA A 43 3.97 -14.30 2.67
C ALA A 43 5.20 -14.45 1.77
N GLU A 44 5.19 -15.40 0.86
CA GLU A 44 6.30 -15.69 -0.06
C GLU A 44 6.49 -14.54 -1.04
N TYR A 45 5.40 -14.04 -1.63
CA TYR A 45 5.47 -12.91 -2.54
C TYR A 45 5.83 -11.60 -1.82
N MET A 46 5.31 -11.40 -0.61
CA MET A 46 5.74 -10.28 0.23
C MET A 46 7.23 -10.33 0.54
N ALA A 47 7.77 -11.51 0.84
CA ALA A 47 9.21 -11.69 1.07
C ALA A 47 10.03 -11.38 -0.19
N TYR A 48 9.59 -11.81 -1.36
CA TYR A 48 10.23 -11.48 -2.64
C TYR A 48 10.28 -9.96 -2.87
N VAL A 49 9.14 -9.29 -2.75
CA VAL A 49 9.04 -7.83 -2.95
C VAL A 49 9.90 -7.07 -1.94
N ARG A 50 9.85 -7.47 -0.66
CA ARG A 50 10.68 -6.86 0.39
C ARG A 50 12.17 -7.07 0.13
N ASN A 51 12.57 -8.22 -0.37
CA ASN A 51 13.96 -8.47 -0.72
C ASN A 51 14.47 -7.50 -1.80
N ILE A 52 13.65 -7.19 -2.82
CA ILE A 52 14.00 -6.17 -3.81
C ILE A 52 14.23 -4.80 -3.15
N LEU A 53 13.35 -4.40 -2.25
CA LEU A 53 13.44 -3.13 -1.54
C LEU A 53 14.69 -3.07 -0.64
N GLU A 54 14.91 -4.11 0.15
CA GLU A 54 16.00 -4.18 1.13
C GLU A 54 17.38 -4.25 0.47
N LYS A 55 17.56 -5.10 -0.54
CA LYS A 55 18.84 -5.21 -1.27
C LYS A 55 19.23 -3.92 -2.01
N ASN A 56 18.25 -3.09 -2.37
CA ASN A 56 18.48 -1.80 -3.02
C ASN A 56 18.39 -0.60 -2.06
N ASN A 57 18.28 -0.85 -0.75
CA ASN A 57 18.18 0.18 0.29
C ASN A 57 17.05 1.19 0.05
N ILE A 58 15.91 0.72 -0.46
CA ILE A 58 14.73 1.54 -0.73
C ILE A 58 13.84 1.52 0.51
N LYS A 59 13.47 2.71 0.99
CA LYS A 59 12.59 2.84 2.16
C LYS A 59 11.16 2.46 1.80
N TYR A 60 10.55 1.68 2.66
CA TYR A 60 9.17 1.21 2.50
C TYR A 60 8.47 1.05 3.83
N GLN A 61 7.16 0.93 3.77
CA GLN A 61 6.31 0.61 4.89
C GLN A 61 5.25 -0.41 4.45
N VAL A 62 4.69 -1.13 5.40
CA VAL A 62 3.60 -2.07 5.15
C VAL A 62 2.36 -1.57 5.84
N SER A 63 1.24 -1.56 5.14
CA SER A 63 -0.04 -1.16 5.69
C SER A 63 -1.18 -2.09 5.26
N THR A 64 -2.32 -1.89 5.89
CA THR A 64 -3.61 -2.29 5.36
C THR A 64 -4.33 -1.05 4.85
N LEU A 65 -5.15 -1.18 3.83
CA LEU A 65 -5.88 -0.04 3.27
C LEU A 65 -7.07 0.31 4.19
N GLY A 66 -6.81 1.18 5.17
CA GLY A 66 -7.79 1.58 6.17
C GLY A 66 -8.07 0.52 7.26
N LYS A 67 -9.12 0.75 8.04
CA LYS A 67 -9.59 -0.21 9.05
C LYS A 67 -10.25 -1.41 8.39
N ILE A 68 -9.74 -2.61 8.66
CA ILE A 68 -10.13 -3.83 7.96
C ILE A 68 -11.63 -4.10 8.05
N ASP A 69 -12.22 -4.15 9.23
CA ASP A 69 -13.63 -4.55 9.39
C ASP A 69 -14.61 -3.37 9.32
N LEU A 70 -14.16 -2.16 9.62
CA LEU A 70 -15.04 -0.99 9.74
C LEU A 70 -15.00 -0.07 8.53
N GLY A 71 -13.97 -0.16 7.71
CA GLY A 71 -13.76 0.72 6.58
C GLY A 71 -12.92 0.03 5.51
N GLY A 72 -11.78 0.63 5.22
CA GLY A 72 -10.89 0.13 4.20
C GLY A 72 -11.36 0.46 2.79
N GLY A 73 -10.59 0.00 1.82
CA GLY A 73 -10.87 0.20 0.41
C GLY A 73 -10.49 -1.03 -0.40
N GLY A 74 -11.25 -1.27 -1.46
CA GLY A 74 -10.91 -2.28 -2.47
C GLY A 74 -9.97 -1.68 -3.51
N THR A 75 -9.17 -2.55 -4.11
CA THR A 75 -8.32 -2.24 -5.26
C THR A 75 -8.63 -3.21 -6.39
N ILE A 76 -7.89 -3.13 -7.47
CA ILE A 76 -8.02 -4.10 -8.57
C ILE A 76 -7.20 -5.39 -8.31
N ALA A 77 -6.45 -5.47 -7.23
CA ALA A 77 -5.58 -6.62 -6.93
C ALA A 77 -6.34 -7.93 -6.88
N TYR A 78 -7.54 -7.96 -6.30
CA TYR A 78 -8.37 -9.17 -6.22
C TYR A 78 -8.72 -9.75 -7.60
N ILE A 79 -8.84 -8.91 -8.63
CA ILE A 79 -9.14 -9.36 -10.01
C ILE A 79 -7.99 -10.23 -10.55
N LEU A 80 -6.76 -9.82 -10.29
CA LEU A 80 -5.57 -10.57 -10.68
C LEU A 80 -5.36 -11.80 -9.79
N ALA A 81 -5.55 -11.64 -8.48
CA ALA A 81 -5.43 -12.73 -7.51
C ALA A 81 -6.41 -13.87 -7.81
N ASN A 82 -7.65 -13.57 -8.21
CA ASN A 82 -8.63 -14.57 -8.60
C ASN A 82 -8.25 -15.36 -9.86
N LYS A 83 -7.28 -14.87 -10.63
CA LYS A 83 -6.69 -15.58 -11.78
C LYS A 83 -5.45 -16.39 -11.42
N GLY A 84 -5.10 -16.48 -10.13
CA GLY A 84 -3.91 -17.18 -9.67
C GLY A 84 -2.60 -16.41 -9.90
N ILE A 85 -2.68 -15.09 -10.09
CA ILE A 85 -1.51 -14.23 -10.26
C ILE A 85 -1.08 -13.70 -8.88
N GLU A 86 0.21 -13.80 -8.59
CA GLU A 86 0.79 -13.17 -7.41
C GLU A 86 0.68 -11.65 -7.51
N VAL A 87 0.08 -11.03 -6.52
CA VAL A 87 -0.19 -9.59 -6.56
C VAL A 87 -0.09 -8.95 -5.18
N VAL A 88 0.43 -7.74 -5.15
CA VAL A 88 0.39 -6.84 -4.00
C VAL A 88 0.23 -5.42 -4.50
N ASP A 89 -0.58 -4.63 -3.82
CA ASP A 89 -0.66 -3.20 -4.10
C ASP A 89 0.56 -2.49 -3.53
N ALA A 90 1.24 -1.75 -4.36
CA ALA A 90 2.39 -0.95 -3.97
C ALA A 90 2.24 0.48 -4.50
N GLY A 91 2.32 1.46 -3.63
CA GLY A 91 2.11 2.85 -4.00
C GLY A 91 2.63 3.83 -2.95
N ILE A 92 2.07 5.02 -2.92
CA ILE A 92 2.48 6.08 -1.99
C ILE A 92 1.34 6.46 -1.06
N GLY A 93 1.69 6.97 0.12
CA GLY A 93 0.72 7.56 1.04
C GLY A 93 0.22 8.91 0.52
N VAL A 94 -1.09 9.13 0.58
CA VAL A 94 -1.75 10.34 0.08
C VAL A 94 -2.70 10.85 1.13
N LEU A 95 -2.65 12.15 1.42
CA LEU A 95 -3.69 12.83 2.20
C LEU A 95 -4.75 13.38 1.25
N SER A 96 -5.98 13.44 1.74
CA SER A 96 -7.14 13.92 0.97
C SER A 96 -7.37 13.13 -0.32
N MET A 97 -7.20 11.81 -0.26
CA MET A 97 -7.43 10.91 -1.40
C MET A 97 -8.84 11.13 -1.98
N HIS A 98 -8.92 11.21 -3.31
CA HIS A 98 -10.13 11.49 -4.11
C HIS A 98 -10.65 12.93 -3.99
N ALA A 99 -9.96 13.82 -3.30
CA ALA A 99 -10.28 15.24 -3.28
C ALA A 99 -9.71 15.95 -4.54
N PRO A 100 -10.19 17.17 -4.86
CA PRO A 100 -9.63 17.97 -5.94
C PRO A 100 -8.14 18.28 -5.79
N TYR A 101 -7.65 18.31 -4.55
CA TYR A 101 -6.24 18.49 -4.22
C TYR A 101 -5.82 17.38 -3.27
N GLU A 102 -4.83 16.61 -3.69
CA GLU A 102 -4.23 15.56 -2.90
C GLU A 102 -2.78 15.93 -2.55
N VAL A 103 -2.32 15.50 -1.39
CA VAL A 103 -0.96 15.80 -0.91
C VAL A 103 -0.20 14.50 -0.69
N THR A 104 1.02 14.45 -1.20
CA THR A 104 1.95 13.36 -0.96
C THR A 104 3.38 13.85 -0.74
N SER A 105 4.25 12.96 -0.31
CA SER A 105 5.66 13.25 -0.10
C SER A 105 6.47 13.01 -1.38
N LYS A 106 7.30 13.97 -1.76
CA LYS A 106 8.25 13.78 -2.87
C LYS A 106 9.24 12.65 -2.61
N PHE A 107 9.59 12.43 -1.35
CA PHE A 107 10.44 11.30 -0.95
C PHE A 107 9.75 9.96 -1.25
N ASP A 108 8.46 9.84 -0.97
CA ASP A 108 7.72 8.61 -1.24
C ASP A 108 7.58 8.35 -2.73
N ILE A 109 7.37 9.40 -3.53
CA ILE A 109 7.36 9.30 -5.00
C ILE A 109 8.72 8.79 -5.51
N TYR A 110 9.82 9.32 -4.99
CA TYR A 110 11.15 8.88 -5.34
C TYR A 110 11.42 7.43 -4.94
N SER A 111 10.98 7.04 -3.75
CA SER A 111 11.05 5.64 -3.28
C SER A 111 10.26 4.69 -4.20
N ALA A 112 9.05 5.09 -4.59
CA ALA A 112 8.22 4.31 -5.51
C ALA A 112 8.86 4.19 -6.89
N TYR A 113 9.40 5.27 -7.44
CA TYR A 113 10.12 5.25 -8.71
C TYR A 113 11.29 4.25 -8.67
N ASN A 114 12.12 4.33 -7.63
CA ASN A 114 13.26 3.42 -7.50
C ASN A 114 12.82 1.96 -7.36
N PHE A 115 11.75 1.72 -6.59
CA PHE A 115 11.21 0.37 -6.44
C PHE A 115 10.71 -0.18 -7.77
N TYR A 116 9.88 0.55 -8.50
CA TYR A 116 9.35 0.06 -9.78
C TYR A 116 10.47 -0.18 -10.79
N TYR A 117 11.44 0.72 -10.85
CA TYR A 117 12.61 0.53 -11.72
C TYR A 117 13.35 -0.78 -11.39
N LYS A 118 13.62 -1.02 -10.10
CA LYS A 118 14.32 -2.24 -9.67
C LYS A 118 13.47 -3.50 -9.84
N PHE A 119 12.18 -3.41 -9.59
CA PHE A 119 11.24 -4.51 -9.75
C PHE A 119 11.18 -5.00 -11.20
N PHE A 120 11.15 -4.08 -12.16
CA PHE A 120 11.12 -4.44 -13.58
C PHE A 120 12.48 -4.90 -14.13
N MET A 121 13.56 -4.66 -13.41
CA MET A 121 14.91 -5.08 -13.79
C MET A 121 15.35 -6.38 -13.11
N ASP A 122 14.60 -6.84 -12.10
CA ASP A 122 14.89 -8.08 -11.38
C ASP A 122 14.41 -9.30 -12.16
#